data_77c67bab18cffbd75f61fd5e0b385d94
#
_entry.id   77c67bab18cffbd75f61fd5e0b385d94
#
_cell.length_a   1.000
_cell.length_b   1.000
_cell.length_c   1.000
_cell.angle_alpha   90.00
_cell.angle_beta   90.00
_cell.angle_gamma   90.00
#
_symmetry.space_group_name_H-M   'P 1'
#
loop_
_entity.id
_entity.type
_entity.pdbx_description
1 polymer ?
#
loop_
_entity_poly.entity_id
_entity_poly.type
_entity_poly.pdbx_seq_one_letter_code
_entity_poly.pdbx_strand_id
1 'polypeptide(L)'
;MSTEFMMIDNMPVEIEGEQNSLAIIRKAGIDLPTFCYYSELSVYGACRMCVVEDKSGEIHASCSTPPQAGMEIRTNTPRLRKYRKMILELLLANHGRDCTTCEKNGKCKLQELAQRFGIKQVRFSNTAGEPELDTSSLAIVRDKSKCILCGDCVRMCEEVQNISAIDFAHRGSKMTI
;
A
#
# COMPACT_ATOMS: atom_id res chain seq x y z
N MET A 1 5.43 -28.44 21.93
CA MET A 1 5.35 -27.86 20.58
C MET A 1 6.56 -26.97 20.44
N SER A 2 7.39 -27.16 19.42
CA SER A 2 8.55 -26.29 19.18
C SER A 2 8.04 -24.93 18.72
N THR A 3 8.38 -23.89 19.46
CA THR A 3 8.05 -22.52 19.10
C THR A 3 8.84 -22.13 17.85
N GLU A 4 8.16 -21.74 16.79
CA GLU A 4 8.79 -21.31 15.54
C GLU A 4 9.03 -19.80 15.57
N PHE A 5 10.20 -19.37 15.11
CA PHE A 5 10.59 -17.95 15.09
C PHE A 5 11.05 -17.54 13.71
N MET A 6 10.78 -16.28 13.36
CA MET A 6 11.45 -15.58 12.26
C MET A 6 12.26 -14.40 12.79
N MET A 7 13.28 -13.99 12.05
CA MET A 7 14.15 -12.86 12.40
C MET A 7 13.70 -11.60 11.65
N ILE A 8 13.34 -10.55 12.39
CA ILE A 8 12.96 -9.26 11.83
C ILE A 8 13.93 -8.20 12.33
N ASP A 9 14.70 -7.59 11.44
CA ASP A 9 15.75 -6.60 11.79
C ASP A 9 16.68 -7.10 12.92
N ASN A 10 17.08 -8.37 12.88
CA ASN A 10 17.85 -9.13 13.86
C ASN A 10 17.15 -9.41 15.20
N MET A 11 15.84 -9.20 15.31
CA MET A 11 15.05 -9.59 16.49
C MET A 11 14.29 -10.88 16.20
N PRO A 12 14.36 -11.90 17.07
CA PRO A 12 13.53 -13.09 16.95
C PRO A 12 12.08 -12.75 17.32
N VAL A 13 11.15 -13.10 16.45
CA VAL A 13 9.71 -12.93 16.68
C VAL A 13 9.01 -14.25 16.48
N GLU A 14 8.18 -14.64 17.42
CA GLU A 14 7.43 -15.88 17.41
C GLU A 14 6.33 -15.89 16.36
N ILE A 15 6.18 -17.01 15.66
CA ILE A 15 5.12 -17.28 14.71
C ILE A 15 3.99 -18.01 15.44
N GLU A 16 2.83 -17.37 15.58
CA GLU A 16 1.66 -17.92 16.27
C GLU A 16 0.49 -18.25 15.32
N GLY A 17 0.81 -18.48 14.04
CA GLY A 17 -0.19 -18.81 13.02
C GLY A 17 -0.66 -17.62 12.18
N GLU A 18 0.10 -16.52 12.18
CA GLU A 18 -0.16 -15.38 11.33
C GLU A 18 -0.11 -15.76 9.83
N GLN A 19 -1.07 -15.26 9.04
CA GLN A 19 -1.20 -15.61 7.63
C GLN A 19 -0.10 -15.01 6.74
N ASN A 20 0.53 -13.92 7.18
CA ASN A 20 1.56 -13.24 6.40
C ASN A 20 2.60 -12.55 7.29
N SER A 21 3.77 -12.31 6.71
CA SER A 21 4.90 -11.70 7.42
C SER A 21 4.62 -10.27 7.90
N LEU A 22 3.70 -9.54 7.25
CA LEU A 22 3.31 -8.19 7.67
C LEU A 22 2.66 -8.18 9.06
N ALA A 23 1.84 -9.20 9.35
CA ALA A 23 1.19 -9.33 10.66
C ALA A 23 2.25 -9.50 11.77
N ILE A 24 3.25 -10.33 11.55
CA ILE A 24 4.35 -10.55 12.51
C ILE A 24 5.22 -9.28 12.65
N ILE A 25 5.50 -8.57 11.56
CA ILE A 25 6.23 -7.29 11.60
C ILE A 25 5.48 -6.27 12.48
N ARG A 26 4.15 -6.19 12.33
CA ARG A 26 3.31 -5.31 13.15
C ARG A 26 3.25 -5.75 14.62
N LYS A 27 3.19 -7.06 14.88
CA LYS A 27 3.29 -7.64 16.23
C LYS A 27 4.62 -7.27 16.91
N ALA A 28 5.70 -7.18 16.15
CA ALA A 28 7.00 -6.69 16.62
C ALA A 28 7.06 -5.17 16.86
N GLY A 29 5.94 -4.45 16.71
CA GLY A 29 5.87 -3.00 16.93
C GLY A 29 6.43 -2.16 15.77
N ILE A 30 6.73 -2.76 14.62
CA ILE A 30 7.30 -2.05 13.47
C ILE A 30 6.17 -1.51 12.58
N ASP A 31 6.09 -0.18 12.46
CA ASP A 31 5.16 0.50 11.56
C ASP A 31 5.64 0.43 10.09
N LEU A 32 5.28 -0.68 9.43
CA LEU A 32 5.54 -0.87 8.01
C LEU A 32 4.37 -0.31 7.18
N PRO A 33 4.62 0.67 6.29
CA PRO A 33 3.55 1.34 5.56
C PRO A 33 2.87 0.42 4.54
N THR A 34 1.56 0.57 4.41
CA THR A 34 0.72 -0.11 3.42
C THR A 34 -0.35 0.82 2.90
N PHE A 35 -0.86 0.60 1.68
CA PHE A 35 -2.05 1.28 1.16
C PHE A 35 -3.18 0.29 0.83
N CYS A 36 -2.85 -0.90 0.32
CA CYS A 36 -3.83 -1.85 -0.20
C CYS A 36 -4.03 -3.08 0.69
N TYR A 37 -3.68 -3.01 1.97
CA TYR A 37 -3.82 -4.13 2.90
C TYR A 37 -4.73 -3.77 4.07
N TYR A 38 -5.78 -4.56 4.21
CA TYR A 38 -6.65 -4.63 5.38
C TYR A 38 -6.78 -6.10 5.80
N SER A 39 -6.84 -6.34 7.12
CA SER A 39 -6.94 -7.69 7.68
C SER A 39 -8.23 -8.41 7.30
N GLU A 40 -9.30 -7.65 7.07
CA GLU A 40 -10.63 -8.14 6.76
C GLU A 40 -10.90 -8.35 5.26
N LEU A 41 -9.90 -8.05 4.41
CA LEU A 41 -10.01 -8.19 2.96
C LEU A 41 -8.94 -9.15 2.44
N SER A 42 -9.20 -9.77 1.31
CA SER A 42 -8.22 -10.60 0.60
C SER A 42 -6.92 -9.83 0.33
N VAL A 43 -5.81 -10.55 0.19
CA VAL A 43 -4.51 -9.93 -0.10
C VAL A 43 -4.45 -9.49 -1.55
N TYR A 44 -4.24 -8.19 -1.77
CA TYR A 44 -4.14 -7.62 -3.12
C TYR A 44 -2.68 -7.44 -3.60
N GLY A 45 -1.77 -7.01 -2.72
CA GLY A 45 -0.33 -6.90 -3.01
C GLY A 45 0.07 -5.82 -4.03
N ALA A 46 -0.84 -4.94 -4.45
CA ALA A 46 -0.63 -4.00 -5.55
C ALA A 46 0.27 -2.81 -5.18
N CYS A 47 0.14 -2.23 -3.99
CA CYS A 47 0.82 -0.98 -3.66
C CYS A 47 2.34 -1.12 -3.44
N ARG A 48 2.83 -2.30 -3.13
CA ARG A 48 4.25 -2.63 -2.88
C ARG A 48 4.94 -1.77 -1.80
N MET A 49 4.18 -1.09 -0.94
CA MET A 49 4.76 -0.28 0.16
C MET A 49 5.29 -1.14 1.30
N CYS A 50 4.74 -2.33 1.49
CA CYS A 50 5.12 -3.28 2.54
C CYS A 50 6.33 -4.15 2.20
N VAL A 51 7.13 -3.79 1.21
CA VAL A 51 8.29 -4.59 0.80
C VAL A 51 9.33 -4.69 1.91
N VAL A 52 9.88 -5.90 2.04
CA VAL A 52 11.00 -6.27 2.93
C VAL A 52 12.10 -6.93 2.12
N GLU A 53 13.29 -6.94 2.65
CA GLU A 53 14.47 -7.56 2.03
C GLU A 53 14.87 -8.79 2.85
N ASP A 54 15.00 -9.93 2.21
CA ASP A 54 15.45 -11.15 2.87
C ASP A 54 16.97 -11.23 2.98
N LYS A 55 17.48 -12.31 3.57
CA LYS A 55 18.92 -12.57 3.75
C LYS A 55 19.68 -12.66 2.42
N SER A 56 19.03 -13.10 1.35
CA SER A 56 19.62 -13.20 0.00
C SER A 56 19.69 -11.85 -0.72
N GLY A 57 19.01 -10.83 -0.20
CA GLY A 57 18.82 -9.52 -0.82
C GLY A 57 17.63 -9.48 -1.77
N GLU A 58 16.77 -10.50 -1.79
CA GLU A 58 15.54 -10.46 -2.55
C GLU A 58 14.46 -9.61 -1.85
N ILE A 59 13.59 -8.99 -2.65
CA ILE A 59 12.55 -8.10 -2.14
C ILE A 59 11.19 -8.76 -2.27
N HIS A 60 10.51 -8.92 -1.13
CA HIS A 60 9.20 -9.53 -1.01
C HIS A 60 8.16 -8.54 -0.50
N ALA A 61 6.90 -8.70 -0.92
CA ALA A 61 5.78 -7.97 -0.33
C ALA A 61 5.31 -8.72 0.93
N SER A 62 5.59 -8.20 2.10
CA SER A 62 5.31 -8.88 3.37
C SER A 62 3.83 -9.22 3.58
N CYS A 63 2.90 -8.44 2.99
CA CYS A 63 1.46 -8.72 3.07
C CYS A 63 1.02 -9.99 2.32
N SER A 64 1.81 -10.46 1.35
CA SER A 64 1.53 -11.67 0.55
C SER A 64 2.55 -12.79 0.75
N THR A 65 3.52 -12.61 1.64
CA THR A 65 4.55 -13.60 1.93
C THR A 65 4.19 -14.32 3.24
N PRO A 66 3.91 -15.63 3.21
CA PRO A 66 3.71 -16.42 4.42
C PRO A 66 4.97 -16.40 5.29
N PRO A 67 4.83 -16.33 6.62
CA PRO A 67 5.98 -16.47 7.52
C PRO A 67 6.51 -17.90 7.49
N GLN A 68 7.82 -18.06 7.65
CA GLN A 68 8.48 -19.35 7.71
C GLN A 68 9.46 -19.39 8.88
N ALA A 69 9.56 -20.53 9.55
CA ALA A 69 10.55 -20.74 10.60
C ALA A 69 11.97 -20.52 10.07
N GLY A 70 12.75 -19.72 10.78
CA GLY A 70 14.11 -19.36 10.38
C GLY A 70 14.23 -18.32 9.26
N MET A 71 13.10 -17.77 8.75
CA MET A 71 13.12 -16.68 7.79
C MET A 71 13.76 -15.44 8.40
N GLU A 72 14.70 -14.81 7.68
CA GLU A 72 15.37 -13.59 8.10
C GLU A 72 14.99 -12.44 7.14
N ILE A 73 14.41 -11.39 7.68
CA ILE A 73 14.01 -10.21 6.88
C ILE A 73 14.49 -8.90 7.52
N ARG A 74 14.69 -7.91 6.66
CA ARG A 74 14.99 -6.53 7.02
C ARG A 74 13.86 -5.63 6.53
N THR A 75 13.39 -4.73 7.38
CA THR A 75 12.27 -3.84 7.08
C THR A 75 12.70 -2.46 6.62
N ASN A 76 13.93 -2.03 6.92
CA ASN A 76 14.39 -0.65 6.71
C ASN A 76 15.84 -0.56 6.22
N THR A 77 16.13 -1.06 5.02
CA THR A 77 17.44 -0.87 4.37
C THR A 77 17.45 0.40 3.50
N PRO A 78 18.63 0.94 3.13
CA PRO A 78 18.73 2.05 2.17
C PRO A 78 18.03 1.74 0.84
N ARG A 79 18.11 0.48 0.39
CA ARG A 79 17.46 -0.01 -0.83
C ARG A 79 15.94 0.05 -0.69
N LEU A 80 15.36 -0.44 0.41
CA LEU A 80 13.92 -0.39 0.66
C LEU A 80 13.40 1.04 0.77
N ARG A 81 14.16 1.94 1.41
CA ARG A 81 13.80 3.37 1.47
C ARG A 81 13.72 3.99 0.07
N LYS A 82 14.69 3.66 -0.81
CA LYS A 82 14.69 4.11 -2.21
C LYS A 82 13.48 3.58 -2.97
N TYR A 83 13.12 2.30 -2.80
CA TYR A 83 11.94 1.70 -3.42
C TYR A 83 10.64 2.37 -2.97
N ARG A 84 10.43 2.51 -1.67
CA ARG A 84 9.23 3.17 -1.13
C ARG A 84 9.11 4.62 -1.59
N LYS A 85 10.23 5.35 -1.63
CA LYS A 85 10.25 6.71 -2.16
C LYS A 85 9.82 6.76 -3.62
N MET A 86 10.33 5.86 -4.46
CA MET A 86 9.95 5.78 -5.86
C MET A 86 8.47 5.44 -6.05
N ILE A 87 7.93 4.49 -5.28
CA ILE A 87 6.50 4.14 -5.30
C ILE A 87 5.64 5.36 -4.93
N LEU A 88 6.01 6.09 -3.89
CA LEU A 88 5.28 7.29 -3.48
C LEU A 88 5.32 8.38 -4.57
N GLU A 89 6.47 8.59 -5.21
CA GLU A 89 6.57 9.53 -6.33
C GLU A 89 5.68 9.11 -7.52
N LEU A 90 5.61 7.81 -7.84
CA LEU A 90 4.72 7.29 -8.88
C LEU A 90 3.25 7.50 -8.53
N LEU A 91 2.84 7.24 -7.29
CA LEU A 91 1.48 7.50 -6.84
C LEU A 91 1.15 8.99 -6.92
N LEU A 92 2.06 9.86 -6.49
CA LEU A 92 1.90 11.31 -6.52
C LEU A 92 1.91 11.88 -7.94
N ALA A 93 2.51 11.20 -8.92
CA ALA A 93 2.55 11.66 -10.32
C ALA A 93 1.15 11.74 -10.92
N ASN A 94 0.28 10.78 -10.60
CA ASN A 94 -1.09 10.70 -11.11
C ASN A 94 -2.14 11.20 -10.09
N HIS A 95 -1.71 11.70 -8.93
CA HIS A 95 -2.61 12.17 -7.88
C HIS A 95 -2.75 13.69 -7.88
N GLY A 96 -3.98 14.19 -7.72
CA GLY A 96 -4.25 15.62 -7.55
C GLY A 96 -3.63 16.11 -6.24
N ARG A 97 -2.65 17.01 -6.36
CA ARG A 97 -1.79 17.47 -5.25
C ARG A 97 -2.26 18.73 -4.55
N ASP A 98 -3.51 19.12 -4.75
CA ASP A 98 -4.11 20.28 -4.09
C ASP A 98 -4.45 19.97 -2.63
N CYS A 99 -3.42 19.64 -1.86
CA CYS A 99 -3.58 19.13 -0.49
C CYS A 99 -4.25 20.17 0.43
N THR A 100 -4.04 21.45 0.20
CA THR A 100 -4.59 22.54 1.04
C THR A 100 -6.11 22.63 0.96
N THR A 101 -6.70 22.23 -0.16
CA THR A 101 -8.16 22.24 -0.40
C THR A 101 -8.78 20.85 -0.30
N CYS A 102 -7.97 19.82 -0.09
CA CYS A 102 -8.41 18.44 0.00
C CYS A 102 -9.05 18.13 1.36
N GLU A 103 -10.21 17.49 1.37
CA GLU A 103 -10.91 17.06 2.60
C GLU A 103 -10.08 16.09 3.49
N LYS A 104 -9.11 15.38 2.89
CA LYS A 104 -8.19 14.49 3.61
C LYS A 104 -6.96 15.21 4.16
N ASN A 105 -6.81 16.53 3.98
CA ASN A 105 -5.66 17.26 4.49
C ASN A 105 -5.44 17.02 5.99
N GLY A 106 -4.19 16.74 6.37
CA GLY A 106 -3.81 16.40 7.75
C GLY A 106 -4.21 15.00 8.24
N LYS A 107 -5.03 14.25 7.48
CA LYS A 107 -5.45 12.86 7.79
C LYS A 107 -5.17 11.91 6.62
N CYS A 108 -4.33 12.32 5.68
CA CYS A 108 -4.01 11.57 4.47
C CYS A 108 -2.72 10.78 4.64
N LYS A 109 -2.81 9.45 4.58
CA LYS A 109 -1.64 8.55 4.68
C LYS A 109 -0.63 8.77 3.55
N LEU A 110 -1.09 9.13 2.33
CA LEU A 110 -0.18 9.46 1.22
C LEU A 110 0.62 10.73 1.53
N GLN A 111 -0.02 11.76 2.09
CA GLN A 111 0.63 13.01 2.49
C GLN A 111 1.63 12.77 3.63
N GLU A 112 1.25 12.02 4.66
CA GLU A 112 2.11 11.64 5.79
C GLU A 112 3.37 10.91 5.29
N LEU A 113 3.19 9.87 4.45
CA LEU A 113 4.31 9.10 3.93
C LEU A 113 5.18 9.92 2.98
N ALA A 114 4.60 10.83 2.18
CA ALA A 114 5.37 11.74 1.33
C ALA A 114 6.29 12.64 2.17
N GLN A 115 5.82 13.14 3.30
CA GLN A 115 6.62 13.91 4.26
C GLN A 115 7.68 13.02 4.93
N ARG A 116 7.30 11.84 5.45
CA ARG A 116 8.21 10.88 6.12
C ARG A 116 9.37 10.46 5.22
N PHE A 117 9.12 10.27 3.92
CA PHE A 117 10.15 9.90 2.93
C PHE A 117 10.83 11.11 2.26
N GLY A 118 10.52 12.32 2.69
CA GLY A 118 11.16 13.54 2.22
C GLY A 118 10.98 13.80 0.73
N ILE A 119 9.77 13.60 0.21
CA ILE A 119 9.45 13.88 -1.19
C ILE A 119 9.23 15.38 -1.35
N LYS A 120 10.19 16.06 -1.94
CA LYS A 120 10.13 17.50 -2.25
C LYS A 120 9.69 17.77 -3.69
N GLN A 121 9.96 16.81 -4.59
CA GLN A 121 9.66 16.91 -6.01
C GLN A 121 9.22 15.56 -6.54
N VAL A 122 8.24 15.55 -7.43
CA VAL A 122 7.80 14.37 -8.17
C VAL A 122 8.47 14.39 -9.53
N ARG A 123 9.30 13.39 -9.80
CA ARG A 123 10.11 13.29 -11.02
C ARG A 123 9.35 12.74 -12.22
N PHE A 124 8.25 12.05 -11.96
CA PHE A 124 7.44 11.39 -13.00
C PHE A 124 6.32 12.31 -13.47
N SER A 125 6.04 12.28 -14.77
CA SER A 125 4.93 13.01 -15.38
C SER A 125 3.60 12.29 -15.12
N ASN A 126 2.50 13.05 -15.10
CA ASN A 126 1.16 12.50 -15.08
C ASN A 126 0.89 11.76 -16.40
N THR A 127 0.46 10.50 -16.30
CA THR A 127 0.07 9.65 -17.43
C THR A 127 -1.41 9.30 -17.42
N ALA A 128 -2.15 9.67 -16.38
CA ALA A 128 -3.59 9.40 -16.23
C ALA A 128 -4.47 10.38 -17.02
N GLY A 129 -3.89 11.48 -17.53
CA GLY A 129 -4.64 12.55 -18.21
C GLY A 129 -5.14 13.63 -17.25
N GLU A 130 -5.95 14.54 -17.78
CA GLU A 130 -6.58 15.59 -16.98
C GLU A 130 -7.59 15.01 -16.00
N PRO A 131 -7.66 15.52 -14.77
CA PRO A 131 -8.63 15.07 -13.78
C PRO A 131 -10.06 15.40 -14.24
N GLU A 132 -10.90 14.38 -14.24
CA GLU A 132 -12.32 14.51 -14.54
C GLU A 132 -13.13 14.30 -13.26
N LEU A 133 -13.92 15.31 -12.91
CA LEU A 133 -14.86 15.24 -11.80
C LEU A 133 -16.19 14.64 -12.31
N ASP A 134 -16.53 13.45 -11.81
CA ASP A 134 -17.77 12.79 -12.13
C ASP A 134 -18.86 13.26 -11.15
N THR A 135 -19.83 14.01 -11.69
CA THR A 135 -21.00 14.54 -11.00
C THR A 135 -22.31 13.98 -11.58
N SER A 136 -22.24 12.86 -12.28
CA SER A 136 -23.42 12.24 -12.92
C SER A 136 -24.48 11.76 -11.92
N SER A 137 -24.08 11.47 -10.69
CA SER A 137 -25.00 11.12 -9.60
C SER A 137 -25.35 12.35 -8.75
N LEU A 138 -26.62 12.45 -8.34
CA LEU A 138 -27.06 13.50 -7.41
C LEU A 138 -26.50 13.34 -5.98
N ALA A 139 -26.16 12.12 -5.59
CA ALA A 139 -25.77 11.78 -4.23
C ALA A 139 -24.25 11.56 -4.07
N ILE A 140 -23.52 11.30 -5.16
CA ILE A 140 -22.12 10.91 -5.12
C ILE A 140 -21.34 11.72 -6.14
N VAL A 141 -20.33 12.43 -5.65
CA VAL A 141 -19.32 13.10 -6.49
C VAL A 141 -18.06 12.28 -6.45
N ARG A 142 -17.49 11.97 -7.61
CA ARG A 142 -16.28 11.18 -7.72
C ARG A 142 -15.15 11.96 -8.38
N ASP A 143 -14.06 12.13 -7.66
CA ASP A 143 -12.82 12.73 -8.16
C ASP A 143 -11.79 11.63 -8.42
N LYS A 144 -11.58 11.29 -9.69
CA LYS A 144 -10.61 10.27 -10.12
C LYS A 144 -9.17 10.66 -9.78
N SER A 145 -8.86 11.96 -9.71
CA SER A 145 -7.51 12.45 -9.38
C SER A 145 -7.10 12.16 -7.94
N LYS A 146 -8.05 11.84 -7.05
CA LYS A 146 -7.78 11.50 -5.65
C LYS A 146 -7.61 9.98 -5.43
N CYS A 147 -7.76 9.18 -6.48
CA CYS A 147 -7.65 7.73 -6.41
C CYS A 147 -6.19 7.27 -6.54
N ILE A 148 -5.73 6.39 -5.64
CA ILE A 148 -4.42 5.76 -5.68
C ILE A 148 -4.47 4.29 -6.18
N LEU A 149 -5.62 3.85 -6.67
CA LEU A 149 -5.86 2.50 -7.20
C LEU A 149 -5.50 1.37 -6.20
N CYS A 150 -5.74 1.57 -4.90
CA CYS A 150 -5.48 0.55 -3.89
C CYS A 150 -6.41 -0.66 -3.95
N GLY A 151 -7.56 -0.54 -4.60
CA GLY A 151 -8.53 -1.61 -4.76
C GLY A 151 -9.37 -1.92 -3.51
N ASP A 152 -9.19 -1.18 -2.42
CA ASP A 152 -9.91 -1.47 -1.17
C ASP A 152 -11.42 -1.33 -1.31
N CYS A 153 -11.90 -0.31 -2.04
CA CYS A 153 -13.33 -0.10 -2.28
C CYS A 153 -13.94 -1.22 -3.15
N VAL A 154 -13.21 -1.72 -4.15
CA VAL A 154 -13.68 -2.83 -5.00
C VAL A 154 -13.83 -4.09 -4.16
N ARG A 155 -12.79 -4.48 -3.43
CA ARG A 155 -12.80 -5.67 -2.57
C ARG A 155 -13.82 -5.57 -1.43
N MET A 156 -13.98 -4.38 -0.84
CA MET A 156 -15.00 -4.15 0.18
C MET A 156 -16.41 -4.37 -0.40
N CYS A 157 -16.64 -3.87 -1.62
CA CYS A 157 -17.93 -4.04 -2.31
C CYS A 157 -18.21 -5.50 -2.70
N GLU A 158 -17.17 -6.22 -3.12
CA GLU A 158 -17.27 -7.62 -3.53
C GLU A 158 -17.30 -8.58 -2.33
N GLU A 159 -16.27 -8.53 -1.47
CA GLU A 159 -16.04 -9.55 -0.45
C GLU A 159 -16.90 -9.35 0.82
N VAL A 160 -17.18 -8.09 1.20
CA VAL A 160 -17.90 -7.80 2.44
C VAL A 160 -19.36 -7.50 2.19
N GLN A 161 -19.65 -6.71 1.16
CA GLN A 161 -21.04 -6.32 0.82
C GLN A 161 -21.72 -7.29 -0.15
N ASN A 162 -20.96 -8.16 -0.84
CA ASN A 162 -21.47 -9.10 -1.85
C ASN A 162 -22.29 -8.43 -2.98
N ILE A 163 -21.96 -7.20 -3.34
CA ILE A 163 -22.71 -6.42 -4.33
C ILE A 163 -21.99 -6.37 -5.68
N SER A 164 -20.65 -6.27 -5.67
CA SER A 164 -19.79 -6.14 -6.87
C SER A 164 -20.26 -5.00 -7.81
N ALA A 165 -20.73 -3.88 -7.23
CA ALA A 165 -21.26 -2.75 -7.99
C ALA A 165 -20.17 -1.91 -8.65
N ILE A 166 -18.92 -2.04 -8.21
CA ILE A 166 -17.76 -1.31 -8.72
C ILE A 166 -16.61 -2.26 -9.00
N ASP A 167 -15.85 -1.97 -10.05
CA ASP A 167 -14.71 -2.79 -10.46
C ASP A 167 -13.66 -1.93 -11.16
N PHE A 168 -12.51 -2.52 -11.49
CA PHE A 168 -11.45 -1.90 -12.27
C PHE A 168 -11.83 -1.86 -13.75
N ALA A 169 -11.68 -0.69 -14.36
CA ALA A 169 -11.82 -0.50 -15.81
C ALA A 169 -10.46 -0.14 -16.42
N HIS A 170 -10.21 -0.62 -17.63
CA HIS A 170 -8.97 -0.44 -18.39
C HIS A 170 -7.74 -1.08 -17.74
N ARG A 171 -6.55 -0.83 -18.32
CA ARG A 171 -5.25 -1.32 -17.84
C ARG A 171 -4.17 -0.27 -17.97
N GLY A 172 -3.08 -0.42 -17.19
CA GLY A 172 -1.92 0.47 -17.23
C GLY A 172 -2.28 1.89 -16.78
N SER A 173 -1.76 2.90 -17.47
CA SER A 173 -1.95 4.31 -17.12
C SER A 173 -3.41 4.80 -17.23
N LYS A 174 -4.25 4.08 -17.95
CA LYS A 174 -5.67 4.39 -18.11
C LYS A 174 -6.57 3.70 -17.08
N MET A 175 -5.99 2.89 -16.17
CA MET A 175 -6.77 2.18 -15.16
C MET A 175 -7.55 3.16 -14.27
N THR A 176 -8.82 2.84 -14.05
CA THR A 176 -9.74 3.57 -13.18
C THR A 176 -10.66 2.60 -12.48
N ILE A 177 -11.32 3.04 -11.43
CA ILE A 177 -12.42 2.31 -10.79
C ILE A 177 -13.72 2.76 -11.42
#